data_33a54fb0077d7b4c43317e8438e0b22c
#
_entry.id   33a54fb0077d7b4c43317e8438e0b22c
#
_cell.length_a   1.000
_cell.length_b   1.000
_cell.length_c   1.000
_cell.angle_alpha   90.00
_cell.angle_beta   90.00
_cell.angle_gamma   90.00
#
_symmetry.space_group_name_H-M   'P 1'
#
loop_
_entity.id
_entity.type
_entity.pdbx_description
1 polymer ?
#
loop_
_entity_poly.entity_id
_entity_poly.type
_entity_poly.pdbx_seq_one_letter_code
_entity_poly.pdbx_strand_id
1 'polypeptide(L)'
;MASNARWESLTVDGSKMDVFIDEPAGPGPHPAIVVAHHRAGNDAATTKFVQDLAGHGYAAATPHLHHRRPEGEDTRESIKNLDDNQIVADLNATVDMLKAMDSVDADRMAIAGHCMGGRVSFLGAASIDAFKCNVAYYSGNMFKAMGTGDAPPFEKLGNLRGPAI
;
A
#
# COMPACT_ATOMS: atom_id res chain seq x y z
N MET A 1 14.66 -12.77 -15.44
CA MET A 1 13.32 -13.27 -15.78
C MET A 1 12.56 -12.11 -16.40
N ALA A 2 11.60 -12.37 -17.31
CA ALA A 2 10.80 -11.30 -17.89
C ALA A 2 9.99 -10.64 -16.76
N SER A 3 10.06 -9.30 -16.64
CA SER A 3 9.28 -8.51 -15.69
C SER A 3 7.93 -8.18 -16.33
N ASN A 4 6.87 -8.28 -15.56
CA ASN A 4 5.52 -7.85 -15.92
C ASN A 4 5.20 -6.48 -15.33
N ALA A 5 6.24 -5.73 -14.96
CA ALA A 5 6.13 -4.43 -14.33
C ALA A 5 5.42 -3.42 -15.22
N ARG A 6 4.43 -2.73 -14.66
CA ARG A 6 3.64 -1.73 -15.35
C ARG A 6 3.02 -0.73 -14.39
N TRP A 7 2.56 0.39 -14.94
CA TRP A 7 1.72 1.34 -14.25
C TRP A 7 0.26 1.12 -14.63
N GLU A 8 -0.59 1.06 -13.63
CA GLU A 8 -2.05 1.10 -13.76
C GLU A 8 -2.57 2.42 -13.19
N SER A 9 -3.78 2.81 -13.57
CA SER A 9 -4.42 4.02 -13.05
C SER A 9 -5.80 3.71 -12.53
N LEU A 10 -6.07 4.11 -11.28
CA LEU A 10 -7.38 4.03 -10.65
C LEU A 10 -7.98 5.43 -10.48
N THR A 11 -9.27 5.52 -10.24
CA THR A 11 -9.92 6.75 -9.81
C THR A 11 -10.45 6.54 -8.40
N VAL A 12 -9.95 7.31 -7.44
CA VAL A 12 -10.36 7.23 -6.04
C VAL A 12 -10.81 8.62 -5.59
N ASP A 13 -12.04 8.74 -5.13
CA ASP A 13 -12.68 10.01 -4.73
C ASP A 13 -12.55 11.12 -5.79
N GLY A 14 -12.68 10.74 -7.07
CA GLY A 14 -12.56 11.67 -8.20
C GLY A 14 -11.13 12.08 -8.57
N SER A 15 -10.11 11.58 -7.88
CA SER A 15 -8.69 11.82 -8.17
C SER A 15 -8.05 10.62 -8.84
N LYS A 16 -7.21 10.87 -9.85
CA LYS A 16 -6.43 9.81 -10.52
C LYS A 16 -5.29 9.36 -9.61
N MET A 17 -5.24 8.06 -9.32
CA MET A 17 -4.19 7.42 -8.55
C MET A 17 -3.43 6.43 -9.43
N ASP A 18 -2.14 6.64 -9.62
CA ASP A 18 -1.28 5.70 -10.31
C ASP A 18 -0.81 4.60 -9.34
N VAL A 19 -0.78 3.36 -9.82
CA VAL A 19 -0.34 2.17 -9.07
C VAL A 19 0.75 1.50 -9.89
N PHE A 20 1.93 1.32 -9.32
CA PHE A 20 2.97 0.49 -9.92
C PHE A 20 2.78 -0.95 -9.47
N ILE A 21 2.76 -1.89 -10.42
CA ILE A 21 2.56 -3.31 -10.15
C ILE A 21 3.61 -4.14 -10.90
N ASP A 22 4.06 -5.21 -10.28
CA ASP A 22 4.80 -6.29 -10.94
C ASP A 22 4.30 -7.65 -10.44
N GLU A 23 4.36 -8.63 -11.33
CA GLU A 23 3.85 -9.99 -11.10
C GLU A 23 4.91 -11.02 -11.43
N PRO A 24 4.94 -12.16 -10.72
CA PRO A 24 5.84 -13.25 -11.04
C PRO A 24 5.63 -13.74 -12.48
N ALA A 25 6.71 -14.20 -13.10
CA ALA A 25 6.60 -14.94 -14.34
C ALA A 25 5.98 -16.33 -14.09
N GLY A 26 5.00 -16.71 -14.90
CA GLY A 26 4.39 -18.05 -14.82
C GLY A 26 2.92 -18.01 -14.39
N PRO A 27 2.28 -19.18 -14.33
CA PRO A 27 0.86 -19.25 -13.99
C PRO A 27 0.62 -18.94 -12.52
N GLY A 28 -0.42 -18.09 -12.27
CA GLY A 28 -0.96 -17.84 -10.94
C GLY A 28 -1.90 -18.95 -10.44
N PRO A 29 -2.70 -18.65 -9.40
CA PRO A 29 -2.72 -17.38 -8.70
C PRO A 29 -1.57 -17.22 -7.67
N HIS A 30 -1.02 -16.03 -7.60
CA HIS A 30 0.09 -15.67 -6.70
C HIS A 30 -0.42 -14.96 -5.44
N PRO A 31 0.21 -15.15 -4.26
CA PRO A 31 -0.08 -14.30 -3.11
C PRO A 31 0.29 -12.85 -3.44
N ALA A 32 -0.45 -11.89 -2.86
CA ALA A 32 -0.24 -10.48 -3.17
C ALA A 32 0.31 -9.69 -1.99
N ILE A 33 1.12 -8.66 -2.29
CA ILE A 33 1.62 -7.71 -1.31
C ILE A 33 1.35 -6.29 -1.79
N VAL A 34 0.61 -5.51 -1.00
CA VAL A 34 0.54 -4.07 -1.18
C VAL A 34 1.72 -3.42 -0.47
N VAL A 35 2.49 -2.62 -1.17
CA VAL A 35 3.63 -1.89 -0.63
C VAL A 35 3.23 -0.44 -0.42
N ALA A 36 3.17 0.00 0.83
CA ALA A 36 2.99 1.41 1.16
C ALA A 36 4.34 2.12 1.06
N HIS A 37 4.44 3.09 0.15
CA HIS A 37 5.66 3.84 -0.11
C HIS A 37 6.05 4.73 1.07
N HIS A 38 7.32 5.11 1.15
CA HIS A 38 7.78 6.11 2.09
C HIS A 38 7.39 7.54 1.65
N ARG A 39 7.78 8.55 2.42
CA ARG A 39 7.37 9.96 2.19
C ARG A 39 7.66 10.51 0.78
N ALA A 40 8.67 9.97 0.07
CA ALA A 40 9.03 10.46 -1.25
C ALA A 40 8.09 9.98 -2.39
N GLY A 41 7.14 9.08 -2.08
CA GLY A 41 6.25 8.51 -3.09
C GLY A 41 6.83 7.25 -3.75
N ASN A 42 6.33 6.92 -4.92
CA ASN A 42 6.76 5.75 -5.71
C ASN A 42 8.06 6.05 -6.46
N ASP A 43 9.14 6.21 -5.72
CA ASP A 43 10.48 6.41 -6.29
C ASP A 43 11.12 5.09 -6.78
N ALA A 44 12.35 5.21 -7.30
CA ALA A 44 13.09 4.06 -7.82
C ALA A 44 13.34 2.96 -6.77
N ALA A 45 13.48 3.33 -5.48
CA ALA A 45 13.67 2.35 -4.40
C ALA A 45 12.39 1.58 -4.13
N THR A 46 11.24 2.28 -4.09
CA THR A 46 9.92 1.66 -3.89
C THR A 46 9.54 0.76 -5.04
N THR A 47 9.69 1.21 -6.29
CA THR A 47 9.39 0.39 -7.47
C THR A 47 10.32 -0.82 -7.58
N LYS A 48 11.61 -0.66 -7.24
CA LYS A 48 12.55 -1.79 -7.16
C LYS A 48 12.13 -2.82 -6.11
N PHE A 49 11.65 -2.37 -4.95
CA PHE A 49 11.16 -3.28 -3.90
C PHE A 49 9.95 -4.10 -4.37
N VAL A 50 9.01 -3.47 -5.11
CA VAL A 50 7.89 -4.18 -5.76
C VAL A 50 8.40 -5.25 -6.74
N GLN A 51 9.38 -4.91 -7.59
CA GLN A 51 9.99 -5.85 -8.54
C GLN A 51 10.72 -7.00 -7.83
N ASP A 52 11.40 -6.73 -6.72
CA ASP A 52 12.07 -7.77 -5.94
C ASP A 52 11.07 -8.76 -5.32
N LEU A 53 9.93 -8.26 -4.82
CA LEU A 53 8.84 -9.10 -4.33
C LEU A 53 8.26 -9.97 -5.45
N ALA A 54 8.08 -9.44 -6.66
CA ALA A 54 7.64 -10.22 -7.81
C ALA A 54 8.67 -11.32 -8.16
N GLY A 55 9.96 -11.02 -8.08
CA GLY A 55 11.03 -12.00 -8.23
C GLY A 55 11.01 -13.13 -7.18
N HIS A 56 10.36 -12.91 -6.06
CA HIS A 56 10.18 -13.88 -4.97
C HIS A 56 8.79 -14.56 -4.97
N GLY A 57 8.00 -14.37 -6.00
CA GLY A 57 6.74 -15.11 -6.19
C GLY A 57 5.49 -14.39 -5.70
N TYR A 58 5.54 -13.09 -5.43
CA TYR A 58 4.41 -12.28 -5.00
C TYR A 58 3.93 -11.35 -6.12
N ALA A 59 2.63 -11.26 -6.37
CA ALA A 59 2.08 -10.11 -7.08
C ALA A 59 2.18 -8.90 -6.16
N ALA A 60 2.97 -7.90 -6.54
CA ALA A 60 3.24 -6.76 -5.67
C ALA A 60 2.79 -5.45 -6.32
N ALA A 61 2.14 -4.57 -5.54
CA ALA A 61 1.62 -3.30 -6.03
C ALA A 61 1.89 -2.17 -5.04
N THR A 62 2.20 -0.98 -5.54
CA THR A 62 2.36 0.23 -4.71
C THR A 62 1.51 1.37 -5.26
N PRO A 63 0.43 1.78 -4.53
CA PRO A 63 -0.37 2.94 -4.90
C PRO A 63 0.37 4.25 -4.62
N HIS A 64 0.12 5.28 -5.41
CA HIS A 64 0.67 6.62 -5.20
C HIS A 64 -0.20 7.40 -4.22
N LEU A 65 0.01 7.23 -2.91
CA LEU A 65 -0.80 7.81 -1.83
C LEU A 65 -0.79 9.35 -1.76
N HIS A 66 0.03 9.99 -2.57
CA HIS A 66 0.10 11.45 -2.69
C HIS A 66 -0.64 12.00 -3.92
N HIS A 67 -1.49 11.23 -4.57
CA HIS A 67 -2.15 11.60 -5.82
C HIS A 67 -3.12 12.80 -5.70
N ARG A 68 -3.59 13.13 -4.49
CA ARG A 68 -4.47 14.29 -4.24
C ARG A 68 -3.72 15.59 -4.02
N ARG A 69 -2.39 15.58 -4.10
CA ARG A 69 -1.56 16.77 -3.88
C ARG A 69 -1.47 17.64 -5.13
N PRO A 70 -1.27 18.97 -4.95
CA PRO A 70 -0.86 19.79 -6.05
C PRO A 70 0.45 19.31 -6.69
N GLU A 71 0.52 19.39 -8.01
CA GLU A 71 1.75 19.06 -8.73
C GLU A 71 2.91 19.96 -8.26
N GLY A 72 4.07 19.36 -7.98
CA GLY A 72 5.26 20.06 -7.51
C GLY A 72 5.30 20.40 -6.02
N GLU A 73 4.32 19.98 -5.23
CA GLU A 73 4.38 20.13 -3.76
C GLU A 73 5.57 19.36 -3.17
N ASP A 74 6.29 19.99 -2.21
CA ASP A 74 7.37 19.31 -1.47
C ASP A 74 6.82 18.09 -0.71
N THR A 75 7.49 16.96 -0.85
CA THR A 75 7.11 15.71 -0.17
C THR A 75 7.07 15.80 1.37
N ARG A 76 7.75 16.80 1.96
CA ARG A 76 7.69 17.06 3.41
C ARG A 76 6.35 17.67 3.82
N GLU A 77 5.79 18.56 2.98
CA GLU A 77 4.48 19.14 3.22
C GLU A 77 3.38 18.10 3.03
N SER A 78 3.57 17.18 2.11
CA SER A 78 2.62 16.10 1.82
C SER A 78 2.30 15.21 3.01
N ILE A 79 3.28 14.95 3.89
CA ILE A 79 3.06 14.16 5.10
C ILE A 79 2.11 14.90 6.06
N LYS A 80 2.18 16.23 6.11
CA LYS A 80 1.28 17.02 6.95
C LYS A 80 -0.16 16.98 6.48
N ASN A 81 -0.35 16.77 5.18
CA ASN A 81 -1.64 16.74 4.50
C ASN A 81 -2.19 15.31 4.32
N LEU A 82 -1.56 14.30 4.91
CA LEU A 82 -2.09 12.94 4.89
C LEU A 82 -3.40 12.86 5.69
N ASP A 83 -4.33 12.09 5.16
CA ASP A 83 -5.60 11.79 5.78
C ASP A 83 -5.81 10.27 5.86
N ASP A 84 -6.05 9.77 7.08
CA ASP A 84 -6.14 8.32 7.31
C ASP A 84 -7.31 7.67 6.58
N ASN A 85 -8.45 8.36 6.46
CA ASN A 85 -9.61 7.83 5.74
C ASN A 85 -9.34 7.78 4.22
N GLN A 86 -8.68 8.79 3.67
CA GLN A 86 -8.26 8.79 2.26
C GLN A 86 -7.25 7.68 1.99
N ILE A 87 -6.27 7.48 2.87
CA ILE A 87 -5.30 6.37 2.76
C ILE A 87 -6.02 5.02 2.75
N VAL A 88 -6.99 4.81 3.63
CA VAL A 88 -7.76 3.56 3.66
C VAL A 88 -8.57 3.38 2.37
N ALA A 89 -9.15 4.45 1.81
CA ALA A 89 -9.84 4.40 0.52
C ALA A 89 -8.88 4.01 -0.63
N ASP A 90 -7.68 4.57 -0.68
CA ASP A 90 -6.65 4.27 -1.68
C ASP A 90 -6.19 2.81 -1.60
N LEU A 91 -5.98 2.31 -0.38
CA LEU A 91 -5.60 0.93 -0.14
C LEU A 91 -6.73 -0.04 -0.53
N ASN A 92 -8.00 0.28 -0.22
CA ASN A 92 -9.14 -0.53 -0.64
C ASN A 92 -9.25 -0.61 -2.17
N ALA A 93 -9.13 0.52 -2.87
CA ALA A 93 -9.14 0.54 -4.34
C ALA A 93 -8.00 -0.31 -4.93
N THR A 94 -6.82 -0.28 -4.32
CA THR A 94 -5.68 -1.13 -4.73
C THR A 94 -5.96 -2.62 -4.47
N VAL A 95 -6.54 -2.95 -3.33
CA VAL A 95 -6.96 -4.33 -2.99
C VAL A 95 -8.02 -4.84 -3.98
N ASP A 96 -9.00 -4.02 -4.31
CA ASP A 96 -10.06 -4.39 -5.26
C ASP A 96 -9.50 -4.61 -6.67
N MET A 97 -8.56 -3.78 -7.11
CA MET A 97 -7.82 -3.97 -8.37
C MET A 97 -7.10 -5.33 -8.36
N LEU A 98 -6.35 -5.63 -7.30
CA LEU A 98 -5.61 -6.89 -7.19
C LEU A 98 -6.54 -8.10 -7.17
N LYS A 99 -7.66 -8.04 -6.45
CA LYS A 99 -8.68 -9.10 -6.41
C LYS A 99 -9.36 -9.38 -7.75
N ALA A 100 -9.41 -8.39 -8.62
CA ALA A 100 -9.99 -8.52 -9.96
C ALA A 100 -9.05 -9.21 -10.97
N MET A 101 -7.79 -9.48 -10.57
CA MET A 101 -6.79 -10.10 -11.44
C MET A 101 -6.80 -11.62 -11.27
N ASP A 102 -6.96 -12.37 -12.35
CA ASP A 102 -6.94 -13.84 -12.35
C ASP A 102 -5.59 -14.43 -11.86
N SER A 103 -4.52 -13.64 -11.96
CA SER A 103 -3.17 -14.01 -11.50
C SER A 103 -2.96 -13.88 -10.00
N VAL A 104 -3.92 -13.31 -9.26
CA VAL A 104 -3.82 -13.00 -7.82
C VAL A 104 -4.67 -13.93 -6.97
N ASP A 105 -4.09 -14.47 -5.91
CA ASP A 105 -4.83 -15.19 -4.86
C ASP A 105 -5.40 -14.17 -3.86
N ALA A 106 -6.70 -13.91 -3.98
CA ALA A 106 -7.41 -12.93 -3.16
C ALA A 106 -7.44 -13.26 -1.66
N ASP A 107 -7.22 -14.53 -1.30
CA ASP A 107 -7.24 -14.98 0.10
C ASP A 107 -5.86 -14.88 0.78
N ARG A 108 -4.80 -14.63 -0.01
CA ARG A 108 -3.41 -14.52 0.46
C ARG A 108 -2.82 -13.16 0.20
N MET A 109 -3.36 -12.12 0.87
CA MET A 109 -2.88 -10.75 0.74
C MET A 109 -2.17 -10.27 2.00
N ALA A 110 -1.07 -9.55 1.82
CA ALA A 110 -0.33 -8.88 2.88
C ALA A 110 -0.12 -7.39 2.52
N ILE A 111 0.26 -6.61 3.52
CA ILE A 111 0.70 -5.24 3.33
C ILE A 111 2.05 -5.03 4.00
N ALA A 112 2.93 -4.29 3.34
CA ALA A 112 4.25 -3.95 3.86
C ALA A 112 4.56 -2.47 3.63
N GLY A 113 5.43 -1.91 4.46
CA GLY A 113 5.90 -0.55 4.24
C GLY A 113 6.96 -0.12 5.23
N HIS A 114 7.66 0.97 4.93
CA HIS A 114 8.72 1.49 5.78
C HIS A 114 8.59 3.00 5.97
N CYS A 115 9.06 3.54 7.09
CA CYS A 115 8.91 4.94 7.45
C CYS A 115 7.43 5.35 7.52
N MET A 116 6.99 6.35 6.74
CA MET A 116 5.59 6.69 6.54
C MET A 116 4.78 5.46 6.10
N GLY A 117 5.30 4.68 5.15
CA GLY A 117 4.65 3.46 4.67
C GLY A 117 4.49 2.38 5.73
N GLY A 118 5.39 2.32 6.72
CA GLY A 118 5.22 1.44 7.88
C GLY A 118 3.98 1.81 8.71
N ARG A 119 3.73 3.12 8.92
CA ARG A 119 2.48 3.59 9.53
C ARG A 119 1.26 3.24 8.68
N VAL A 120 1.34 3.48 7.39
CA VAL A 120 0.26 3.20 6.43
C VAL A 120 -0.04 1.71 6.37
N SER A 121 0.99 0.86 6.34
CA SER A 121 0.79 -0.60 6.31
C SER A 121 0.08 -1.10 7.57
N PHE A 122 0.43 -0.55 8.73
CA PHE A 122 -0.25 -0.88 9.97
C PHE A 122 -1.70 -0.41 9.98
N LEU A 123 -1.97 0.84 9.56
CA LEU A 123 -3.33 1.37 9.42
C LEU A 123 -4.16 0.51 8.46
N GLY A 124 -3.58 0.15 7.31
CA GLY A 124 -4.23 -0.71 6.32
C GLY A 124 -4.58 -2.09 6.89
N ALA A 125 -3.62 -2.76 7.55
CA ALA A 125 -3.84 -4.08 8.15
C ALA A 125 -4.92 -4.05 9.25
N ALA A 126 -5.03 -2.94 9.99
CA ALA A 126 -6.03 -2.78 11.05
C ALA A 126 -7.41 -2.31 10.54
N SER A 127 -7.51 -1.89 9.26
CA SER A 127 -8.73 -1.32 8.68
C SER A 127 -9.32 -2.17 7.55
N ILE A 128 -8.54 -3.07 6.93
CA ILE A 128 -8.92 -3.81 5.72
C ILE A 128 -8.76 -5.31 5.95
N ASP A 129 -9.85 -6.04 5.97
CA ASP A 129 -9.90 -7.47 6.30
C ASP A 129 -9.17 -8.38 5.28
N ALA A 130 -8.87 -7.86 4.09
CA ALA A 130 -8.13 -8.60 3.07
C ALA A 130 -6.69 -8.92 3.50
N PHE A 131 -6.07 -8.07 4.30
CA PHE A 131 -4.70 -8.27 4.74
C PHE A 131 -4.60 -9.30 5.86
N LYS A 132 -3.86 -10.38 5.60
CA LYS A 132 -3.62 -11.50 6.52
C LYS A 132 -2.29 -11.38 7.26
N CYS A 133 -1.44 -10.44 6.86
CA CYS A 133 -0.14 -10.17 7.46
C CYS A 133 0.26 -8.72 7.21
N ASN A 134 1.01 -8.15 8.16
CA ASN A 134 1.59 -6.81 8.05
C ASN A 134 3.08 -6.83 8.37
N VAL A 135 3.88 -6.13 7.56
CA VAL A 135 5.29 -5.87 7.85
C VAL A 135 5.54 -4.37 7.85
N ALA A 136 5.78 -3.82 9.04
CA ALA A 136 5.90 -2.38 9.27
C ALA A 136 7.31 -2.00 9.74
N TYR A 137 8.17 -1.60 8.80
CA TYR A 137 9.54 -1.20 9.12
C TYR A 137 9.62 0.22 9.68
N TYR A 138 10.18 0.41 10.88
CA TYR A 138 10.45 1.69 11.56
C TYR A 138 9.35 2.75 11.38
N SER A 139 8.13 2.38 11.72
CA SER A 139 6.93 3.21 11.60
C SER A 139 7.00 4.46 12.48
N GLY A 140 6.70 5.63 11.92
CA GLY A 140 6.52 6.87 12.67
C GLY A 140 5.05 7.21 12.92
N ASN A 141 4.79 8.16 13.85
CA ASN A 141 3.45 8.74 14.10
C ASN A 141 2.32 7.72 14.37
N MET A 142 2.64 6.60 15.02
CA MET A 142 1.67 5.53 15.34
C MET A 142 0.60 5.96 16.35
N PHE A 143 0.88 6.97 17.16
CA PHE A 143 0.05 7.45 18.26
C PHE A 143 -0.77 8.71 17.91
N LYS A 144 -0.84 9.08 16.63
CA LYS A 144 -1.58 10.24 16.17
C LYS A 144 -2.44 9.87 14.96
N ALA A 145 -3.74 10.20 15.01
CA ALA A 145 -4.60 10.18 13.83
C ALA A 145 -4.23 11.35 12.90
N MET A 146 -4.36 11.15 11.60
CA MET A 146 -4.07 12.15 10.57
C MET A 146 -5.33 12.52 9.79
N GLY A 147 -5.47 13.82 9.49
CA GLY A 147 -6.62 14.35 8.75
C GLY A 147 -7.94 14.05 9.46
N THR A 148 -8.86 13.40 8.77
CA THR A 148 -10.20 13.01 9.28
C THR A 148 -10.22 11.64 9.98
N GLY A 149 -9.06 11.03 10.23
CA GLY A 149 -8.98 9.76 10.96
C GLY A 149 -9.61 9.82 12.35
N ASP A 150 -10.36 8.80 12.69
CA ASP A 150 -11.12 8.69 13.96
C ASP A 150 -10.24 8.31 15.16
N ALA A 151 -9.21 7.52 14.94
CA ALA A 151 -8.28 7.03 15.96
C ALA A 151 -6.87 6.78 15.39
N PRO A 152 -5.82 6.93 16.20
CA PRO A 152 -4.45 6.62 15.76
C PRO A 152 -4.29 5.12 15.44
N PRO A 153 -3.38 4.76 14.53
CA PRO A 153 -3.16 3.36 14.17
C PRO A 153 -2.90 2.44 15.37
N PHE A 154 -2.18 2.93 16.38
CA PHE A 154 -1.86 2.15 17.58
C PHE A 154 -3.11 1.71 18.36
N GLU A 155 -4.16 2.52 18.41
CA GLU A 155 -5.42 2.16 19.09
C GLU A 155 -6.24 1.13 18.31
N LYS A 156 -5.91 0.90 17.03
CA LYS A 156 -6.56 -0.09 16.16
C LYS A 156 -5.90 -1.47 16.21
N LEU A 157 -4.92 -1.71 17.09
CA LEU A 157 -4.20 -2.99 17.24
C LEU A 157 -5.11 -4.21 17.36
N GLY A 158 -6.22 -4.08 18.08
CA GLY A 158 -7.21 -5.16 18.28
C GLY A 158 -7.91 -5.62 16.99
N ASN A 159 -7.79 -4.85 15.91
CA ASN A 159 -8.44 -5.15 14.62
C ASN A 159 -7.54 -5.95 13.66
N LEU A 160 -6.28 -6.19 14.01
CA LEU A 160 -5.38 -6.97 13.17
C LEU A 160 -5.90 -8.38 12.96
N ARG A 161 -5.90 -8.86 11.71
CA ARG A 161 -6.41 -10.19 11.31
C ARG A 161 -5.33 -11.26 11.25
N GLY A 162 -4.08 -10.91 11.53
CA GLY A 162 -2.95 -11.84 11.47
C GLY A 162 -1.68 -11.24 12.06
N PRO A 163 -0.54 -11.91 11.86
CA PRO A 163 0.73 -11.47 12.42
C PRO A 163 1.14 -10.10 11.87
N ALA A 164 1.72 -9.28 12.76
CA ALA A 164 2.32 -8.00 12.44
C ALA A 164 3.75 -7.95 13.02
N ILE A 165 4.69 -7.50 12.19
CA ILE A 165 6.13 -7.34 12.53
C ILE A 165 6.54 -5.90 12.31
#